data_ab08f31941ead43684b57509068268c9
#
_entry.id   ab08f31941ead43684b57509068268c9
#
_cell.length_a   1.000
_cell.length_b   1.000
_cell.length_c   1.000
_cell.angle_alpha   90.00
_cell.angle_beta   90.00
_cell.angle_gamma   90.00
#
_symmetry.space_group_name_H-M   'P 1'
#
loop_
_entity.id
_entity.type
_entity.pdbx_description
1 polymer ?
#
loop_
_entity_poly.entity_id
_entity_poly.type
_entity_poly.pdbx_seq_one_letter_code
_entity_poly.pdbx_strand_id
1 'polypeptide(L)'
;GAQIKARTLIGNKWSALTSATFQTGESVVPIRVTEIMYNPQGGDAFEFIEFQNNGDNEINLSGFSMDGISFRFAENSPTLAAGGYLLLVNDANTEAFRVRYPGTVINGLYEGNLSNRGERLALIDRNGETVISVDYKDGGDWPEEADGEGYSLVLSNPNGDPDAPANWRSSS
;
A
#
# COMPACT_ATOMS: atom_id res chain seq x y z
N GLY A 1 -22.03 -6.17 11.60
CA GLY A 1 -22.67 -4.86 11.53
C GLY A 1 -23.44 -4.56 12.81
N ALA A 2 -23.53 -3.28 13.20
CA ALA A 2 -24.33 -2.80 14.32
C ALA A 2 -25.69 -2.31 13.81
N GLN A 3 -26.77 -2.66 14.51
CA GLN A 3 -28.09 -2.15 14.22
C GLN A 3 -28.48 -1.12 15.30
N ILE A 4 -28.75 0.12 14.89
CA ILE A 4 -29.28 1.17 15.76
C ILE A 4 -30.77 1.27 15.53
N LYS A 5 -31.53 1.25 16.61
CA LYS A 5 -33.01 1.44 16.62
C LYS A 5 -33.34 2.67 17.46
N ALA A 6 -34.10 3.59 16.91
CA ALA A 6 -34.49 4.79 17.57
C ALA A 6 -36.01 5.08 17.42
N ARG A 7 -36.61 5.69 18.42
CA ARG A 7 -37.96 6.25 18.38
C ARG A 7 -38.07 7.41 19.33
N THR A 8 -38.99 8.31 19.08
CA THR A 8 -39.25 9.48 19.89
C THR A 8 -40.50 9.26 20.76
N LEU A 9 -40.46 9.68 22.03
CA LEU A 9 -41.59 9.73 22.91
C LEU A 9 -42.09 11.17 23.01
N ILE A 10 -43.33 11.40 22.65
CA ILE A 10 -44.01 12.70 22.81
C ILE A 10 -45.20 12.49 23.71
N GLY A 11 -45.15 13.03 24.92
CA GLY A 11 -46.10 12.71 25.99
C GLY A 11 -46.05 11.20 26.31
N ASN A 12 -47.17 10.49 26.13
CA ASN A 12 -47.27 9.04 26.35
C ASN A 12 -47.34 8.24 25.05
N LYS A 13 -47.00 8.84 23.89
CA LYS A 13 -47.06 8.18 22.58
C LYS A 13 -45.66 8.04 22.00
N TRP A 14 -45.30 6.82 21.65
CA TRP A 14 -44.10 6.53 20.92
C TRP A 14 -44.33 6.70 19.42
N SER A 15 -43.35 7.28 18.74
CA SER A 15 -43.29 7.27 17.26
C SER A 15 -43.08 5.84 16.72
N ALA A 16 -43.22 5.68 15.40
CA ALA A 16 -42.75 4.47 14.73
C ALA A 16 -41.27 4.23 15.03
N LEU A 17 -40.90 2.97 15.11
CA LEU A 17 -39.50 2.56 15.27
C LEU A 17 -38.75 2.76 13.94
N THR A 18 -37.70 3.57 13.95
CA THR A 18 -36.76 3.68 12.83
C THR A 18 -35.54 2.83 13.15
N SER A 19 -35.09 2.03 12.20
CA SER A 19 -33.86 1.24 12.33
C SER A 19 -32.92 1.56 11.19
N ALA A 20 -31.63 1.68 11.53
CA ALA A 20 -30.53 1.76 10.57
C ALA A 20 -29.49 0.69 10.90
N THR A 21 -29.01 0.00 9.89
CA THR A 21 -27.93 -0.98 10.03
C THR A 21 -26.65 -0.33 9.55
N PHE A 22 -25.66 -0.29 10.42
CA PHE A 22 -24.33 0.19 10.10
C PHE A 22 -23.41 -1.02 9.97
N GLN A 23 -22.72 -1.12 8.84
CA GLN A 23 -21.62 -2.07 8.70
C GLN A 23 -20.45 -1.50 9.50
N THR A 24 -20.15 -2.11 10.63
CA THR A 24 -18.97 -1.79 11.47
C THR A 24 -17.81 -2.74 11.17
N GLY A 25 -17.79 -3.37 10.02
CA GLY A 25 -16.59 -4.02 9.51
C GLY A 25 -15.66 -2.93 9.04
N GLU A 26 -14.44 -2.91 9.53
CA GLU A 26 -13.35 -2.25 8.82
C GLU A 26 -13.41 -2.78 7.39
N SER A 27 -13.61 -1.88 6.44
CA SER A 27 -13.46 -2.25 5.02
C SER A 27 -11.96 -2.45 4.83
N VAL A 28 -11.50 -3.66 5.05
CA VAL A 28 -10.12 -4.02 4.78
C VAL A 28 -9.93 -3.81 3.29
N VAL A 29 -9.25 -2.73 2.94
CA VAL A 29 -8.88 -2.47 1.55
C VAL A 29 -7.87 -3.56 1.18
N PRO A 30 -8.18 -4.42 0.20
CA PRO A 30 -7.38 -5.61 -0.08
C PRO A 30 -6.14 -5.26 -0.94
N ILE A 31 -5.34 -4.30 -0.48
CA ILE A 31 -4.04 -3.93 -1.07
C ILE A 31 -2.93 -4.60 -0.29
N ARG A 32 -1.89 -5.05 -0.99
CA ARG A 32 -0.66 -5.60 -0.42
C ARG A 32 0.54 -4.93 -1.05
N VAL A 33 1.59 -4.68 -0.26
CA VAL A 33 2.94 -4.41 -0.79
C VAL A 33 3.48 -5.73 -1.30
N THR A 34 3.82 -5.81 -2.56
CA THR A 34 4.28 -7.05 -3.22
C THR A 34 5.77 -7.05 -3.50
N GLU A 35 6.37 -5.86 -3.69
CA GLU A 35 7.79 -5.75 -3.95
C GLU A 35 8.35 -4.41 -3.44
N ILE A 36 9.58 -4.44 -2.91
CA ILE A 36 10.32 -3.25 -2.46
C ILE A 36 11.75 -3.34 -2.96
N MET A 37 12.17 -2.39 -3.79
CA MET A 37 13.56 -2.19 -4.19
C MET A 37 14.10 -0.98 -3.44
N TYR A 38 14.70 -1.20 -2.27
CA TYR A 38 15.15 -0.12 -1.38
C TYR A 38 16.64 0.22 -1.51
N ASN A 39 17.48 -0.71 -1.97
CA ASN A 39 18.92 -0.50 -2.17
C ASN A 39 19.38 -1.02 -3.54
N PRO A 40 18.89 -0.44 -4.65
CA PRO A 40 19.23 -0.92 -5.99
C PRO A 40 20.67 -0.61 -6.36
N GLN A 41 21.30 -1.50 -7.14
CA GLN A 41 22.54 -1.15 -7.81
C GLN A 41 22.33 0.03 -8.77
N GLY A 42 23.18 1.06 -8.66
CA GLY A 42 23.12 2.26 -9.48
C GLY A 42 22.40 3.43 -8.83
N GLY A 43 21.95 3.28 -7.57
CA GLY A 43 21.44 4.36 -6.72
C GLY A 43 19.93 4.56 -6.80
N ASP A 44 19.47 5.55 -6.06
CA ASP A 44 18.08 5.80 -5.69
C ASP A 44 17.11 5.95 -6.88
N ALA A 45 17.61 6.35 -8.06
CA ALA A 45 16.82 6.44 -9.29
C ALA A 45 16.16 5.11 -9.73
N PHE A 46 16.56 4.00 -9.12
CA PHE A 46 16.02 2.67 -9.42
C PHE A 46 15.21 2.08 -8.25
N GLU A 47 15.00 2.85 -7.20
CA GLU A 47 14.10 2.47 -6.11
C GLU A 47 12.65 2.44 -6.56
N PHE A 48 11.90 1.47 -6.03
CA PHE A 48 10.46 1.40 -6.26
C PHE A 48 9.73 0.61 -5.16
N ILE A 49 8.42 0.83 -5.10
CA ILE A 49 7.49 0.05 -4.30
C ILE A 49 6.36 -0.40 -5.20
N GLU A 50 6.06 -1.69 -5.18
CA GLU A 50 4.93 -2.26 -5.90
C GLU A 50 3.84 -2.69 -4.91
N PHE A 51 2.60 -2.41 -5.30
CA PHE A 51 1.40 -2.86 -4.61
C PHE A 51 0.54 -3.69 -5.55
N GLN A 52 -0.26 -4.59 -4.98
CA GLN A 52 -1.28 -5.32 -5.71
C GLN A 52 -2.63 -5.15 -5.02
N ASN A 53 -3.67 -4.97 -5.81
CA ASN A 53 -5.05 -5.17 -5.38
C ASN A 53 -5.34 -6.67 -5.33
N ASN A 54 -5.36 -7.25 -4.15
CA ASN A 54 -5.60 -8.68 -3.93
C ASN A 54 -7.09 -9.01 -3.75
N GLY A 55 -7.99 -8.07 -4.04
CA GLY A 55 -9.44 -8.24 -3.95
C GLY A 55 -10.11 -8.46 -5.31
N ASP A 56 -11.42 -8.70 -5.25
CA ASP A 56 -12.26 -8.99 -6.41
C ASP A 56 -12.88 -7.73 -7.04
N ASN A 57 -12.67 -6.56 -6.45
CA ASN A 57 -13.24 -5.29 -6.92
C ASN A 57 -12.14 -4.26 -7.15
N GLU A 58 -12.41 -3.28 -8.00
CA GLU A 58 -11.54 -2.13 -8.17
C GLU A 58 -11.47 -1.28 -6.91
N ILE A 59 -10.34 -0.62 -6.68
CA ILE A 59 -10.08 0.26 -5.55
C ILE A 59 -9.84 1.67 -6.06
N ASN A 60 -10.59 2.64 -5.53
CA ASN A 60 -10.37 4.06 -5.81
C ASN A 60 -9.28 4.59 -4.88
N LEU A 61 -8.13 4.96 -5.47
CA LEU A 61 -6.96 5.46 -4.76
C LEU A 61 -6.97 6.99 -4.55
N SER A 62 -8.01 7.70 -4.99
CA SER A 62 -8.07 9.18 -4.84
C SER A 62 -7.85 9.61 -3.41
N GLY A 63 -6.89 10.51 -3.20
CA GLY A 63 -6.55 11.05 -1.88
C GLY A 63 -5.73 10.13 -0.98
N PHE A 64 -5.40 8.90 -1.40
CA PHE A 64 -4.46 8.05 -0.66
C PHE A 64 -3.07 8.67 -0.67
N SER A 65 -2.27 8.37 0.35
CA SER A 65 -0.89 8.86 0.49
C SER A 65 0.02 7.81 1.08
N MET A 66 1.32 8.00 0.94
CA MET A 66 2.32 7.20 1.61
C MET A 66 2.80 7.89 2.89
N ASP A 67 3.16 7.08 3.88
CA ASP A 67 4.00 7.41 5.02
C ASP A 67 5.33 6.66 4.85
N GLY A 68 6.46 7.31 5.17
CA GLY A 68 7.83 6.86 4.90
C GLY A 68 8.44 7.53 3.66
N ILE A 69 7.67 7.80 2.62
CA ILE A 69 8.07 8.55 1.42
C ILE A 69 7.05 9.65 1.09
N SER A 70 7.49 10.68 0.35
CA SER A 70 6.60 11.79 -0.05
C SER A 70 5.82 11.44 -1.32
N PHE A 71 4.60 10.89 -1.14
CA PHE A 71 3.69 10.60 -2.25
C PHE A 71 2.23 10.75 -1.86
N ARG A 72 1.42 11.30 -2.75
CA ARG A 72 -0.04 11.37 -2.61
C ARG A 72 -0.73 11.22 -3.96
N PHE A 73 -1.74 10.37 -4.02
CA PHE A 73 -2.62 10.27 -5.17
C PHE A 73 -3.51 11.51 -5.29
N ALA A 74 -3.62 12.05 -6.50
CA ALA A 74 -4.54 13.14 -6.79
C ALA A 74 -6.01 12.73 -6.55
N GLU A 75 -6.89 13.71 -6.35
CA GLU A 75 -8.33 13.45 -6.10
C GLU A 75 -9.05 12.73 -7.25
N ASN A 76 -8.50 12.79 -8.46
CA ASN A 76 -9.02 12.12 -9.66
C ASN A 76 -8.10 10.99 -10.15
N SER A 77 -7.35 10.38 -9.24
CA SER A 77 -6.48 9.25 -9.60
C SER A 77 -7.30 8.09 -10.16
N PRO A 78 -6.74 7.34 -11.13
CA PRO A 78 -7.41 6.17 -11.66
C PRO A 78 -7.62 5.12 -10.58
N THR A 79 -8.59 4.25 -10.79
CA THR A 79 -8.84 3.09 -9.94
C THR A 79 -7.80 2.00 -10.20
N LEU A 80 -7.48 1.23 -9.17
CA LEU A 80 -6.67 0.03 -9.26
C LEU A 80 -7.60 -1.18 -9.45
N ALA A 81 -7.60 -1.77 -10.64
CA ALA A 81 -8.46 -2.91 -10.96
C ALA A 81 -8.21 -4.11 -10.04
N ALA A 82 -9.18 -5.01 -9.94
CA ALA A 82 -9.02 -6.30 -9.25
C ALA A 82 -7.82 -7.07 -9.84
N GLY A 83 -6.93 -7.57 -8.97
CA GLY A 83 -5.67 -8.21 -9.35
C GLY A 83 -4.62 -7.29 -9.97
N GLY A 84 -4.93 -6.00 -10.14
CA GLY A 84 -4.04 -5.02 -10.77
C GLY A 84 -2.85 -4.65 -9.89
N TYR A 85 -1.77 -4.21 -10.55
CA TYR A 85 -0.55 -3.75 -9.90
C TYR A 85 -0.42 -2.22 -9.97
N LEU A 86 0.24 -1.66 -8.98
CA LEU A 86 0.51 -0.24 -8.82
C LEU A 86 1.98 -0.08 -8.49
N LEU A 87 2.73 0.65 -9.31
CA LEU A 87 4.15 0.89 -9.13
C LEU A 87 4.41 2.37 -8.83
N LEU A 88 5.03 2.62 -7.68
CA LEU A 88 5.59 3.92 -7.31
C LEU A 88 7.11 3.87 -7.45
N VAL A 89 7.67 4.84 -8.15
CA VAL A 89 9.09 4.91 -8.50
C VAL A 89 9.68 6.21 -7.95
N ASN A 90 10.94 6.17 -7.54
CA ASN A 90 11.70 7.35 -7.15
C ASN A 90 11.78 8.35 -8.32
N ASP A 91 11.59 9.64 -8.05
CA ASP A 91 11.56 10.70 -9.07
C ASP A 91 12.95 11.16 -9.55
N ALA A 92 14.03 10.69 -8.91
CA ALA A 92 15.41 11.16 -9.17
C ALA A 92 15.84 11.04 -10.64
N ASN A 93 15.48 9.95 -11.32
CA ASN A 93 15.75 9.80 -12.75
C ASN A 93 14.83 8.77 -13.43
N THR A 94 13.61 9.18 -13.75
CA THR A 94 12.59 8.33 -14.39
C THR A 94 13.03 7.80 -15.76
N GLU A 95 13.85 8.54 -16.50
CA GLU A 95 14.34 8.10 -17.81
C GLU A 95 15.31 6.90 -17.65
N ALA A 96 16.24 6.99 -16.71
CA ALA A 96 17.15 5.87 -16.41
C ALA A 96 16.36 4.64 -15.92
N PHE A 97 15.31 4.85 -15.11
CA PHE A 97 14.40 3.79 -14.67
C PHE A 97 13.77 3.06 -15.85
N ARG A 98 13.18 3.81 -16.81
CA ARG A 98 12.55 3.24 -18.01
C ARG A 98 13.51 2.50 -18.92
N VAL A 99 14.77 2.94 -18.97
CA VAL A 99 15.82 2.23 -19.73
C VAL A 99 16.16 0.88 -19.09
N ARG A 100 16.22 0.83 -17.75
CA ARG A 100 16.51 -0.42 -17.01
C ARG A 100 15.33 -1.38 -17.01
N TYR A 101 14.10 -0.86 -16.85
CA TYR A 101 12.87 -1.63 -16.76
C TYR A 101 11.90 -1.27 -17.90
N PRO A 102 12.24 -1.69 -19.15
CA PRO A 102 11.45 -1.31 -20.31
C PRO A 102 10.05 -1.94 -20.29
N GLY A 103 9.05 -1.14 -20.67
CA GLY A 103 7.67 -1.59 -20.73
C GLY A 103 6.91 -1.54 -19.38
N THR A 104 7.57 -1.14 -18.31
CA THR A 104 6.95 -1.01 -16.98
C THR A 104 6.03 0.21 -16.94
N VAL A 105 4.82 0.03 -16.39
CA VAL A 105 3.85 1.11 -16.16
C VAL A 105 4.13 1.76 -14.81
N ILE A 106 4.60 3.00 -14.83
CA ILE A 106 4.80 3.81 -13.62
C ILE A 106 3.48 4.51 -13.29
N ASN A 107 2.94 4.26 -12.09
CA ASN A 107 1.67 4.82 -11.64
C ASN A 107 1.85 6.11 -10.82
N GLY A 108 3.02 6.32 -10.23
CA GLY A 108 3.36 7.52 -9.49
C GLY A 108 4.85 7.69 -9.30
N LEU A 109 5.26 8.94 -9.09
CA LEU A 109 6.64 9.29 -8.75
C LEU A 109 6.64 9.85 -7.33
N TYR A 110 7.49 9.32 -6.45
CA TYR A 110 7.64 9.81 -5.09
C TYR A 110 8.94 10.60 -4.91
N GLU A 111 8.91 11.54 -3.99
CA GLU A 111 10.08 12.29 -3.55
C GLU A 111 10.69 11.68 -2.30
N GLY A 112 12.00 11.85 -2.12
CA GLY A 112 12.78 11.23 -1.04
C GLY A 112 13.33 9.87 -1.45
N ASN A 113 13.93 9.15 -0.52
CA ASN A 113 14.59 7.87 -0.76
C ASN A 113 14.06 6.83 0.21
N LEU A 114 14.05 5.57 -0.21
CA LEU A 114 13.87 4.44 0.67
C LEU A 114 15.11 4.26 1.55
N SER A 115 14.91 3.95 2.83
CA SER A 115 16.03 3.77 3.75
C SER A 115 16.77 2.46 3.48
N ASN A 116 18.08 2.55 3.19
CA ASN A 116 18.95 1.38 3.05
C ASN A 116 19.20 0.63 4.38
N ARG A 117 18.61 1.12 5.49
CA ARG A 117 18.72 0.48 6.82
C ARG A 117 17.39 -0.07 7.32
N GLY A 118 16.40 -0.06 6.45
CA GLY A 118 15.03 -0.39 6.82
C GLY A 118 14.25 0.79 7.36
N GLU A 119 12.96 0.76 7.13
CA GLU A 119 11.98 1.71 7.64
C GLU A 119 10.58 1.14 7.58
N ARG A 120 9.64 1.86 8.20
CA ARG A 120 8.22 1.59 8.06
C ARG A 120 7.66 2.37 6.87
N LEU A 121 7.10 1.66 5.91
CA LEU A 121 6.30 2.21 4.82
C LEU A 121 4.83 1.92 5.09
N ALA A 122 3.95 2.89 4.86
CA ALA A 122 2.53 2.66 4.97
C ALA A 122 1.74 3.36 3.87
N LEU A 123 0.71 2.69 3.35
CA LEU A 123 -0.32 3.29 2.52
C LEU A 123 -1.46 3.76 3.43
N ILE A 124 -1.78 5.03 3.34
CA ILE A 124 -2.79 5.73 4.15
C ILE A 124 -3.97 6.09 3.25
N ASP A 125 -5.19 5.83 3.69
CA ASP A 125 -6.39 6.19 2.94
C ASP A 125 -6.71 7.70 3.05
N ARG A 126 -7.75 8.13 2.35
CA ARG A 126 -8.21 9.53 2.36
C ARG A 126 -8.69 10.03 3.73
N ASN A 127 -9.01 9.13 4.65
CA ASN A 127 -9.47 9.45 6.00
C ASN A 127 -8.31 9.52 7.00
N GLY A 128 -7.09 9.18 6.57
CA GLY A 128 -5.89 9.10 7.41
C GLY A 128 -5.71 7.75 8.10
N GLU A 129 -6.46 6.71 7.70
CA GLU A 129 -6.35 5.37 8.25
C GLU A 129 -5.29 4.55 7.49
N THR A 130 -4.50 3.77 8.22
CA THR A 130 -3.51 2.88 7.62
C THR A 130 -4.20 1.71 6.92
N VAL A 131 -4.01 1.59 5.61
CA VAL A 131 -4.53 0.49 4.79
C VAL A 131 -3.64 -0.74 4.90
N ILE A 132 -2.34 -0.54 4.74
CA ILE A 132 -1.29 -1.57 4.86
C ILE A 132 0.00 -0.89 5.28
N SER A 133 0.82 -1.58 6.05
CA SER A 133 2.19 -1.16 6.33
C SER A 133 3.14 -2.34 6.30
N VAL A 134 4.41 -2.04 6.09
CA VAL A 134 5.53 -2.96 6.20
C VAL A 134 6.69 -2.25 6.89
N ASP A 135 7.30 -2.89 7.88
CA ASP A 135 8.50 -2.42 8.57
C ASP A 135 9.68 -3.30 8.13
N TYR A 136 10.19 -3.05 6.92
CA TYR A 136 11.30 -3.83 6.36
C TYR A 136 12.65 -3.46 7.02
N LYS A 137 13.61 -4.39 6.95
CA LYS A 137 14.98 -4.21 7.46
C LYS A 137 15.99 -4.66 6.40
N ASP A 138 17.23 -4.18 6.54
CA ASP A 138 18.39 -4.50 5.71
C ASP A 138 19.13 -5.77 6.16
N GLY A 139 18.76 -6.37 7.30
CA GLY A 139 19.47 -7.52 7.85
C GLY A 139 18.66 -8.33 8.84
N GLY A 140 19.34 -9.17 9.62
CA GLY A 140 18.71 -10.14 10.51
C GLY A 140 18.17 -11.33 9.73
N ASP A 141 16.88 -11.60 9.83
CA ASP A 141 16.21 -12.68 9.09
C ASP A 141 15.63 -12.22 7.73
N TRP A 142 15.87 -10.95 7.34
CA TRP A 142 15.46 -10.42 6.04
C TRP A 142 16.43 -10.87 4.94
N PRO A 143 15.97 -11.00 3.67
CA PRO A 143 16.81 -11.41 2.54
C PRO A 143 17.97 -10.44 2.31
N GLU A 144 19.21 -10.90 2.57
CA GLU A 144 20.43 -10.07 2.50
C GLU A 144 20.74 -9.60 1.07
N GLU A 145 20.36 -10.37 0.05
CA GLU A 145 20.61 -10.03 -1.36
C GLU A 145 19.85 -8.77 -1.81
N ALA A 146 18.80 -8.37 -1.09
CA ALA A 146 18.08 -7.13 -1.35
C ALA A 146 18.85 -5.89 -0.87
N ASP A 147 19.88 -6.05 -0.03
CA ASP A 147 20.71 -4.97 0.46
C ASP A 147 21.91 -4.71 -0.47
N GLY A 148 21.63 -4.11 -1.63
CA GLY A 148 22.67 -3.60 -2.55
C GLY A 148 23.23 -4.60 -3.56
N GLU A 149 22.82 -5.87 -3.54
CA GLU A 149 23.26 -6.87 -4.54
C GLU A 149 22.45 -6.82 -5.85
N GLY A 150 21.43 -5.97 -5.91
CA GLY A 150 20.63 -5.73 -7.11
C GLY A 150 19.29 -6.46 -7.13
N TYR A 151 18.96 -7.14 -6.04
CA TYR A 151 17.68 -7.81 -5.86
C TYR A 151 16.72 -6.94 -5.04
N SER A 152 15.42 -7.17 -5.19
CA SER A 152 14.38 -6.56 -4.37
C SER A 152 13.84 -7.53 -3.32
N LEU A 153 13.12 -7.02 -2.34
CA LEU A 153 12.27 -7.81 -1.46
C LEU A 153 10.97 -8.14 -2.20
N VAL A 154 10.63 -9.41 -2.33
CA VAL A 154 9.39 -9.88 -2.97
C VAL A 154 8.55 -10.64 -1.95
N LEU A 155 7.28 -10.25 -1.83
CA LEU A 155 6.32 -10.89 -0.93
C LEU A 155 6.01 -12.32 -1.39
N SER A 156 6.16 -13.29 -0.49
CA SER A 156 5.93 -14.71 -0.77
C SER A 156 4.47 -15.14 -0.59
N ASN A 157 3.79 -14.56 0.40
CA ASN A 157 2.39 -14.87 0.69
C ASN A 157 1.58 -13.59 0.97
N PRO A 158 0.68 -13.18 0.09
CA PRO A 158 -0.09 -11.95 0.26
C PRO A 158 -1.06 -11.95 1.45
N ASN A 159 -1.32 -13.11 2.04
CA ASN A 159 -2.14 -13.27 3.24
C ASN A 159 -1.29 -13.43 4.52
N GLY A 160 0.03 -13.40 4.41
CA GLY A 160 0.95 -13.46 5.54
C GLY A 160 1.11 -12.09 6.21
N ASP A 161 1.81 -12.11 7.35
CA ASP A 161 2.20 -10.89 8.05
C ASP A 161 3.26 -10.13 7.23
N PRO A 162 3.02 -8.87 6.80
CA PRO A 162 3.98 -8.10 6.02
C PRO A 162 5.25 -7.76 6.81
N ASP A 163 5.21 -7.76 8.14
CA ASP A 163 6.37 -7.46 8.99
C ASP A 163 7.21 -8.70 9.31
N ALA A 164 6.76 -9.90 8.90
CA ALA A 164 7.48 -11.13 9.13
C ALA A 164 8.53 -11.39 8.03
N PRO A 165 9.85 -11.43 8.34
CA PRO A 165 10.91 -11.66 7.34
C PRO A 165 10.70 -12.93 6.52
N ALA A 166 10.22 -14.02 7.17
CA ALA A 166 9.95 -15.30 6.51
C ALA A 166 8.87 -15.21 5.39
N ASN A 167 8.14 -14.10 5.32
CA ASN A 167 7.17 -13.82 4.27
C ASN A 167 7.78 -13.10 3.05
N TRP A 168 9.06 -12.80 3.10
CA TRP A 168 9.79 -12.13 2.04
C TRP A 168 10.91 -13.01 1.49
N ARG A 169 11.26 -12.79 0.25
CA ARG A 169 12.41 -13.40 -0.42
C ARG A 169 13.06 -12.38 -1.33
N SER A 170 14.32 -12.60 -1.71
CA SER A 170 14.93 -11.84 -2.79
C SER A 170 14.25 -12.17 -4.14
N SER A 171 14.21 -11.19 -5.04
CA SER A 171 13.83 -11.39 -6.44
C SER A 171 14.82 -12.35 -7.14
N SER A 172 14.46 -12.85 -8.32
CA SER A 172 15.28 -13.76 -9.13
C SER A 172 15.79 -13.09 -10.39
#